data_9b921521a2bd5ef01db6b6eb2002e35c
#
_entry.id   9b921521a2bd5ef01db6b6eb2002e35c
#
_cell.length_a   1.000
_cell.length_b   1.000
_cell.length_c   1.000
_cell.angle_alpha   90.00
_cell.angle_beta   90.00
_cell.angle_gamma   90.00
#
_symmetry.space_group_name_H-M   'P 1'
#
loop_
_entity.id
_entity.type
_entity.pdbx_description
1 polymer ?
#
loop_
_entity_poly.entity_id
_entity_poly.type
_entity_poly.pdbx_seq_one_letter_code
_entity_poly.pdbx_strand_id
1 'polypeptide(L)'
;MSVKRLLDCTPSDLAAYSKTDLLAAIAGSEGRVLACETIGLTPPLLVDVTNAEYAASLSTDILLLNMFDVQHPVINALPKVPEEETVREIKRLTGRVVGINLEPCDPQAAKSNDGTLWKMSSGRLATAENASRAADMGVDLIVLTGNPGNGVSNELIVESLKDISAAVGDRVMLAAGKMHASGVAGEGGEQIMTPADAEAFMVAGADI
;
A
#
# COMPACT_ATOMS: atom_id res chain seq x y z
N MET A 1 -5.21 21.94 -16.42
CA MET A 1 -5.42 22.59 -15.09
C MET A 1 -4.13 22.45 -14.31
N SER A 2 -3.77 23.42 -13.44
CA SER A 2 -2.63 23.23 -12.54
C SER A 2 -3.00 22.19 -11.47
N VAL A 3 -2.08 21.28 -11.18
CA VAL A 3 -2.26 20.29 -10.10
C VAL A 3 -2.33 21.05 -8.75
N LYS A 4 -3.36 20.77 -7.95
CA LYS A 4 -3.51 21.33 -6.59
C LYS A 4 -2.65 20.54 -5.60
N ARG A 5 -2.32 21.13 -4.45
CA ARG A 5 -1.79 20.36 -3.31
C ARG A 5 -2.80 19.28 -2.94
N LEU A 6 -2.34 18.13 -2.48
CA LEU A 6 -3.24 17.03 -2.06
C LEU A 6 -4.27 17.49 -1.02
N LEU A 7 -3.81 18.33 -0.08
CA LEU A 7 -4.64 18.91 1.00
C LEU A 7 -5.78 19.84 0.51
N ASP A 8 -5.69 20.34 -0.72
CA ASP A 8 -6.70 21.24 -1.32
C ASP A 8 -7.58 20.50 -2.36
N CYS A 9 -7.32 19.21 -2.58
CA CYS A 9 -8.08 18.43 -3.56
C CYS A 9 -9.45 18.04 -3.03
N THR A 10 -10.43 18.14 -3.92
CA THR A 10 -11.74 17.51 -3.70
C THR A 10 -11.69 16.03 -4.13
N PRO A 11 -12.65 15.18 -3.72
CA PRO A 11 -12.76 13.82 -4.23
C PRO A 11 -12.79 13.73 -5.76
N SER A 12 -13.41 14.70 -6.42
CA SER A 12 -13.47 14.77 -7.89
C SER A 12 -12.12 15.12 -8.53
N ASP A 13 -11.31 15.94 -7.86
CA ASP A 13 -9.95 16.22 -8.32
C ASP A 13 -9.12 14.93 -8.25
N LEU A 14 -9.16 14.23 -7.10
CA LEU A 14 -8.40 12.99 -6.89
C LEU A 14 -8.81 11.87 -7.86
N ALA A 15 -10.10 11.75 -8.14
CA ALA A 15 -10.62 10.75 -9.07
C ALA A 15 -10.17 11.00 -10.54
N ALA A 16 -9.80 12.24 -10.87
CA ALA A 16 -9.35 12.62 -12.20
C ALA A 16 -7.81 12.63 -12.35
N TYR A 17 -7.07 12.53 -11.25
CA TYR A 17 -5.61 12.63 -11.27
C TYR A 17 -4.96 11.33 -11.75
N SER A 18 -3.97 11.50 -12.61
CA SER A 18 -3.01 10.44 -12.95
C SER A 18 -2.01 10.21 -11.81
N LYS A 19 -1.23 9.13 -11.89
CA LYS A 19 -0.08 8.92 -11.01
C LYS A 19 0.81 10.17 -10.89
N THR A 20 1.17 10.76 -12.01
CA THR A 20 2.04 11.96 -12.04
C THR A 20 1.39 13.15 -11.34
N ASP A 21 0.07 13.33 -11.50
CA ASP A 21 -0.66 14.40 -10.82
C ASP A 21 -0.70 14.15 -9.30
N LEU A 22 -0.94 12.90 -8.87
CA LEU A 22 -0.94 12.53 -7.45
C LEU A 22 0.44 12.78 -6.80
N LEU A 23 1.53 12.37 -7.45
CA LEU A 23 2.89 12.65 -6.97
C LEU A 23 3.16 14.15 -6.87
N ALA A 24 2.76 14.93 -7.87
CA ALA A 24 2.89 16.39 -7.82
C ALA A 24 2.04 17.02 -6.71
N ALA A 25 0.83 16.51 -6.48
CA ALA A 25 -0.06 16.97 -5.41
C ALA A 25 0.52 16.68 -4.02
N ILE A 26 1.11 15.50 -3.82
CA ILE A 26 1.80 15.10 -2.59
C ILE A 26 3.01 16.01 -2.36
N ALA A 27 3.88 16.15 -3.36
CA ALA A 27 5.07 17.01 -3.28
C ALA A 27 4.70 18.48 -2.99
N GLY A 28 3.65 19.00 -3.64
CA GLY A 28 3.13 20.34 -3.40
C GLY A 28 2.56 20.57 -1.99
N SER A 29 2.29 19.50 -1.24
CA SER A 29 1.84 19.56 0.16
C SER A 29 2.98 19.69 1.16
N GLU A 30 4.24 19.67 0.71
CA GLU A 30 5.43 19.99 1.51
C GLU A 30 5.56 19.17 2.81
N GLY A 31 5.35 17.86 2.74
CA GLY A 31 5.48 16.94 3.88
C GLY A 31 4.31 16.97 4.89
N ARG A 32 3.18 17.57 4.53
CA ARG A 32 1.99 17.68 5.40
C ARG A 32 0.90 16.66 5.08
N VAL A 33 1.14 15.74 4.17
CA VAL A 33 0.20 14.65 3.86
C VAL A 33 0.24 13.61 4.96
N LEU A 34 -0.93 13.23 5.46
CA LEU A 34 -1.10 12.21 6.49
C LEU A 34 -1.57 10.90 5.84
N ALA A 35 -0.76 9.86 5.92
CA ALA A 35 -1.17 8.50 5.60
C ALA A 35 -1.56 7.73 6.88
N CYS A 36 -2.68 7.03 6.85
CA CYS A 36 -3.13 6.18 7.95
C CYS A 36 -3.31 4.74 7.46
N GLU A 37 -2.72 3.82 8.18
CA GLU A 37 -2.82 2.39 7.92
C GLU A 37 -4.00 1.79 8.69
N THR A 38 -4.83 1.00 8.00
CA THR A 38 -5.98 0.29 8.58
C THR A 38 -5.99 -1.16 8.11
N ILE A 39 -6.52 -2.06 8.93
CA ILE A 39 -6.66 -3.49 8.60
C ILE A 39 -8.14 -3.79 8.37
N GLY A 40 -8.51 -4.11 7.13
CA GLY A 40 -9.89 -4.40 6.75
C GLY A 40 -10.46 -5.67 7.37
N LEU A 41 -9.62 -6.65 7.68
CA LEU A 41 -9.99 -7.92 8.32
C LEU A 41 -10.39 -7.78 9.79
N THR A 42 -9.98 -6.71 10.47
CA THR A 42 -10.34 -6.49 11.88
C THR A 42 -11.77 -5.98 12.01
N PRO A 43 -12.48 -6.30 13.11
CA PRO A 43 -13.79 -5.72 13.36
C PRO A 43 -13.72 -4.19 13.37
N PRO A 44 -14.69 -3.50 12.74
CA PRO A 44 -14.69 -2.06 12.71
C PRO A 44 -14.99 -1.47 14.10
N LEU A 45 -14.31 -0.38 14.43
CA LEU A 45 -14.50 0.32 15.71
C LEU A 45 -15.92 0.87 15.89
N LEU A 46 -16.57 1.25 14.79
CA LEU A 46 -17.90 1.87 14.78
C LEU A 46 -18.97 0.93 14.19
N VAL A 47 -18.80 -0.38 14.28
CA VAL A 47 -19.75 -1.43 13.89
C VAL A 47 -20.18 -1.38 12.42
N ASP A 48 -20.86 -0.33 11.98
CA ASP A 48 -21.45 -0.18 10.65
C ASP A 48 -20.63 0.70 9.68
N VAL A 49 -19.47 1.15 10.12
CA VAL A 49 -18.55 2.03 9.35
C VAL A 49 -17.19 1.38 9.30
N THR A 50 -16.61 1.25 8.12
CA THR A 50 -15.29 0.67 7.95
C THR A 50 -14.23 1.46 8.73
N ASN A 51 -13.16 0.80 9.16
CA ASN A 51 -12.03 1.51 9.79
C ASN A 51 -11.38 2.52 8.83
N ALA A 52 -11.45 2.29 7.52
CA ALA A 52 -10.98 3.25 6.51
C ALA A 52 -11.83 4.54 6.47
N GLU A 53 -13.16 4.44 6.51
CA GLU A 53 -14.05 5.61 6.62
C GLU A 53 -13.82 6.36 7.94
N TYR A 54 -13.63 5.61 9.03
CA TYR A 54 -13.32 6.22 10.33
C TYR A 54 -12.00 7.01 10.28
N ALA A 55 -10.93 6.43 9.71
CA ALA A 55 -9.67 7.14 9.51
C ALA A 55 -9.81 8.37 8.61
N ALA A 56 -10.59 8.26 7.51
CA ALA A 56 -10.88 9.38 6.63
C ALA A 56 -11.60 10.53 7.35
N SER A 57 -12.52 10.23 8.28
CA SER A 57 -13.24 11.22 9.09
C SER A 57 -12.32 12.00 10.03
N LEU A 58 -11.16 11.43 10.36
CA LEU A 58 -10.10 12.06 11.18
C LEU A 58 -9.05 12.80 10.35
N SER A 59 -9.40 13.19 9.13
CA SER A 59 -8.55 13.99 8.22
C SER A 59 -7.34 13.25 7.66
N THR A 60 -7.42 11.93 7.52
CA THR A 60 -6.43 11.17 6.76
C THR A 60 -6.51 11.52 5.28
N ASP A 61 -5.37 11.74 4.64
CA ASP A 61 -5.27 12.08 3.22
C ASP A 61 -5.09 10.85 2.34
N ILE A 62 -4.31 9.89 2.81
CA ILE A 62 -4.02 8.62 2.15
C ILE A 62 -4.42 7.47 3.09
N LEU A 63 -5.32 6.61 2.63
CA LEU A 63 -5.72 5.40 3.33
C LEU A 63 -4.84 4.24 2.85
N LEU A 64 -4.13 3.59 3.76
CA LEU A 64 -3.31 2.43 3.45
C LEU A 64 -3.98 1.18 4.03
N LEU A 65 -4.44 0.30 3.14
CA LEU A 65 -5.10 -0.95 3.52
C LEU A 65 -4.02 -2.02 3.77
N ASN A 66 -3.65 -2.19 5.04
CA ASN A 66 -2.69 -3.20 5.44
C ASN A 66 -3.31 -4.59 5.44
N MET A 67 -2.52 -5.61 5.16
CA MET A 67 -2.92 -7.02 5.05
C MET A 67 -4.02 -7.25 3.99
N PHE A 68 -4.14 -6.36 3.01
CA PHE A 68 -5.12 -6.47 1.94
C PHE A 68 -4.72 -7.57 0.97
N ASP A 69 -5.59 -8.58 0.83
CA ASP A 69 -5.41 -9.67 -0.12
C ASP A 69 -6.10 -9.30 -1.43
N VAL A 70 -5.34 -9.05 -2.49
CA VAL A 70 -5.89 -8.67 -3.80
C VAL A 70 -6.62 -9.81 -4.51
N GLN A 71 -6.42 -11.05 -4.09
CA GLN A 71 -7.10 -12.22 -4.65
C GLN A 71 -8.42 -12.50 -3.93
N HIS A 72 -8.50 -12.17 -2.63
CA HIS A 72 -9.67 -12.37 -1.79
C HIS A 72 -9.85 -11.14 -0.87
N PRO A 73 -10.25 -9.99 -1.43
CA PRO A 73 -10.35 -8.75 -0.68
C PRO A 73 -11.51 -8.80 0.32
N VAL A 74 -11.20 -8.55 1.58
CA VAL A 74 -12.18 -8.48 2.67
C VAL A 74 -11.99 -7.19 3.46
N ILE A 75 -13.06 -6.40 3.55
CA ILE A 75 -13.13 -5.24 4.42
C ILE A 75 -14.44 -5.32 5.21
N ASN A 76 -14.32 -5.49 6.52
CA ASN A 76 -15.47 -5.57 7.41
C ASN A 76 -16.26 -4.25 7.41
N ALA A 77 -17.59 -4.36 7.42
CA ALA A 77 -18.56 -3.28 7.28
C ALA A 77 -18.62 -2.58 5.91
N LEU A 78 -17.82 -3.01 4.91
CA LEU A 78 -17.99 -2.50 3.56
C LEU A 78 -19.34 -2.96 2.98
N PRO A 79 -20.09 -2.09 2.28
CA PRO A 79 -21.23 -2.52 1.49
C PRO A 79 -20.87 -3.65 0.52
N LYS A 80 -21.81 -4.56 0.26
CA LYS A 80 -21.56 -5.68 -0.65
C LYS A 80 -21.35 -5.17 -2.07
N VAL A 81 -20.17 -5.40 -2.60
CA VAL A 81 -19.78 -5.12 -3.99
C VAL A 81 -19.04 -6.34 -4.54
N PRO A 82 -18.87 -6.48 -5.86
CA PRO A 82 -17.94 -7.44 -6.45
C PRO A 82 -16.52 -7.24 -5.90
N GLU A 83 -15.75 -8.31 -5.77
CA GLU A 83 -14.39 -8.26 -5.18
C GLU A 83 -13.49 -7.24 -5.90
N GLU A 84 -13.55 -7.16 -7.22
CA GLU A 84 -12.80 -6.21 -8.04
C GLU A 84 -13.18 -4.74 -7.82
N GLU A 85 -14.34 -4.47 -7.24
CA GLU A 85 -14.82 -3.11 -6.93
C GLU A 85 -14.52 -2.67 -5.48
N THR A 86 -13.95 -3.54 -4.64
CA THR A 86 -13.70 -3.28 -3.21
C THR A 86 -12.94 -1.97 -2.98
N VAL A 87 -11.85 -1.74 -3.70
CA VAL A 87 -11.05 -0.51 -3.56
C VAL A 87 -11.80 0.71 -4.07
N ARG A 88 -12.50 0.59 -5.21
CA ARG A 88 -13.30 1.69 -5.76
C ARG A 88 -14.42 2.08 -4.82
N GLU A 89 -15.03 1.12 -4.12
CA GLU A 89 -16.07 1.43 -3.14
C GLU A 89 -15.51 2.19 -1.94
N ILE A 90 -14.33 1.82 -1.41
CA ILE A 90 -13.64 2.60 -0.38
C ILE A 90 -13.35 4.03 -0.87
N LYS A 91 -12.86 4.19 -2.10
CA LYS A 91 -12.63 5.52 -2.70
C LYS A 91 -13.92 6.32 -2.84
N ARG A 92 -15.01 5.68 -3.23
CA ARG A 92 -16.34 6.32 -3.34
C ARG A 92 -16.86 6.82 -1.98
N LEU A 93 -16.70 6.01 -0.93
CA LEU A 93 -17.16 6.33 0.43
C LEU A 93 -16.31 7.42 1.08
N THR A 94 -15.01 7.41 0.85
CA THR A 94 -14.06 8.27 1.57
C THR A 94 -13.60 9.48 0.79
N GLY A 95 -13.59 9.40 -0.54
CA GLY A 95 -13.00 10.43 -1.41
C GLY A 95 -11.49 10.62 -1.20
N ARG A 96 -10.78 9.57 -0.83
CA ARG A 96 -9.33 9.60 -0.52
C ARG A 96 -8.51 8.81 -1.52
N VAL A 97 -7.21 9.10 -1.56
CA VAL A 97 -6.20 8.24 -2.17
C VAL A 97 -6.14 6.93 -1.38
N VAL A 98 -6.13 5.80 -2.09
CA VAL A 98 -6.11 4.47 -1.45
C VAL A 98 -4.88 3.70 -1.90
N GLY A 99 -4.10 3.26 -0.92
CA GLY A 99 -2.95 2.38 -1.11
C GLY A 99 -3.13 1.03 -0.42
N ILE A 100 -2.26 0.10 -0.78
CA ILE A 100 -2.13 -1.22 -0.14
C ILE A 100 -0.68 -1.53 0.17
N ASN A 101 -0.44 -2.46 1.09
CA ASN A 101 0.87 -3.07 1.28
C ASN A 101 0.97 -4.36 0.49
N LEU A 102 2.09 -4.56 -0.21
CA LEU A 102 2.51 -5.87 -0.70
C LEU A 102 3.85 -6.24 -0.07
N GLU A 103 4.04 -7.51 0.27
CA GLU A 103 5.23 -7.99 0.97
C GLU A 103 6.18 -8.72 0.02
N PRO A 104 7.40 -8.21 -0.20
CA PRO A 104 8.42 -8.82 -1.06
C PRO A 104 9.13 -9.97 -0.33
N CYS A 105 8.39 -10.97 0.12
CA CYS A 105 8.93 -12.13 0.81
C CYS A 105 9.04 -13.35 -0.12
N ASP A 106 9.96 -14.26 0.22
CA ASP A 106 10.05 -15.54 -0.47
C ASP A 106 8.70 -16.28 -0.38
N PRO A 107 8.10 -16.67 -1.52
CA PRO A 107 6.86 -17.45 -1.53
C PRO A 107 6.93 -18.74 -0.72
N GLN A 108 8.12 -19.28 -0.48
CA GLN A 108 8.31 -20.47 0.35
C GLN A 108 8.24 -20.14 1.86
N ALA A 109 8.72 -18.97 2.28
CA ALA A 109 8.57 -18.50 3.65
C ALA A 109 7.09 -18.24 3.99
N ALA A 110 6.29 -17.80 3.03
CA ALA A 110 4.85 -17.62 3.17
C ALA A 110 4.09 -18.92 3.44
N LYS A 111 4.62 -20.09 3.01
CA LYS A 111 3.99 -21.40 3.21
C LYS A 111 4.17 -21.99 4.61
N SER A 112 5.12 -21.50 5.38
CA SER A 112 5.46 -22.04 6.71
C SER A 112 4.60 -21.49 7.86
N ASN A 113 3.65 -20.62 7.57
CA ASN A 113 2.87 -19.88 8.55
C ASN A 113 1.68 -20.69 9.07
N ASP A 114 1.44 -20.70 10.39
CA ASP A 114 0.62 -21.65 11.15
C ASP A 114 -0.89 -21.34 11.24
N GLY A 115 -1.42 -20.53 10.35
CA GLY A 115 -2.87 -20.29 10.26
C GLY A 115 -3.43 -19.19 11.16
N THR A 116 -2.60 -18.32 11.71
CA THR A 116 -3.03 -17.13 12.45
C THR A 116 -3.56 -16.03 11.51
N LEU A 117 -4.21 -14.99 12.03
CA LEU A 117 -4.64 -13.79 11.29
C LEU A 117 -3.50 -13.15 10.49
N TRP A 118 -2.27 -13.32 10.95
CA TRP A 118 -1.05 -12.78 10.36
C TRP A 118 -0.47 -13.63 9.23
N LYS A 119 -1.13 -14.75 8.91
CA LYS A 119 -0.68 -15.63 7.84
C LYS A 119 -0.54 -14.86 6.52
N MET A 120 0.62 -15.01 5.90
CA MET A 120 0.85 -14.50 4.55
C MET A 120 0.00 -15.28 3.54
N SER A 121 -0.88 -14.58 2.82
CA SER A 121 -1.61 -15.16 1.69
C SER A 121 -0.90 -14.83 0.37
N SER A 122 -1.21 -15.62 -0.67
CA SER A 122 -0.64 -15.39 -2.00
C SER A 122 -0.99 -14.01 -2.57
N GLY A 123 -2.18 -13.49 -2.29
CA GLY A 123 -2.62 -12.18 -2.76
C GLY A 123 -1.98 -10.99 -2.04
N ARG A 124 -1.13 -11.22 -1.03
CA ARG A 124 -0.35 -10.20 -0.33
C ARG A 124 1.11 -10.14 -0.76
N LEU A 125 1.56 -11.08 -1.61
CA LEU A 125 2.93 -11.11 -2.11
C LEU A 125 3.18 -9.97 -3.11
N ALA A 126 4.37 -9.35 -3.03
CA ALA A 126 4.81 -8.31 -3.95
C ALA A 126 5.24 -8.93 -5.28
N THR A 127 4.27 -9.29 -6.10
CA THR A 127 4.46 -9.83 -7.45
C THR A 127 3.86 -8.90 -8.49
N ALA A 128 4.35 -8.95 -9.73
CA ALA A 128 3.82 -8.20 -10.85
C ALA A 128 2.33 -8.51 -11.11
N GLU A 129 1.91 -9.77 -10.91
CA GLU A 129 0.51 -10.21 -11.08
C GLU A 129 -0.39 -9.54 -10.03
N ASN A 130 -0.02 -9.59 -8.75
CA ASN A 130 -0.78 -8.97 -7.68
C ASN A 130 -0.82 -7.44 -7.82
N ALA A 131 0.29 -6.83 -8.23
CA ALA A 131 0.33 -5.39 -8.49
C ALA A 131 -0.58 -4.98 -9.66
N SER A 132 -0.60 -5.77 -10.74
CA SER A 132 -1.51 -5.54 -11.86
C SER A 132 -2.96 -5.65 -11.43
N ARG A 133 -3.31 -6.69 -10.63
CA ARG A 133 -4.65 -6.84 -10.07
C ARG A 133 -5.04 -5.68 -9.16
N ALA A 134 -4.12 -5.21 -8.29
CA ALA A 134 -4.35 -4.04 -7.45
C ALA A 134 -4.63 -2.78 -8.28
N ALA A 135 -3.83 -2.54 -9.32
CA ALA A 135 -4.03 -1.42 -10.24
C ALA A 135 -5.39 -1.49 -10.95
N ASP A 136 -5.82 -2.69 -11.37
CA ASP A 136 -7.13 -2.92 -12.00
C ASP A 136 -8.30 -2.71 -11.01
N MET A 137 -8.09 -2.94 -9.72
CA MET A 137 -9.05 -2.62 -8.65
C MET A 137 -9.13 -1.11 -8.34
N GLY A 138 -8.21 -0.30 -8.88
CA GLY A 138 -8.18 1.16 -8.68
C GLY A 138 -7.32 1.63 -7.50
N VAL A 139 -6.34 0.83 -7.07
CA VAL A 139 -5.32 1.23 -6.10
C VAL A 139 -4.46 2.36 -6.68
N ASP A 140 -4.19 3.39 -5.89
CA ASP A 140 -3.36 4.54 -6.28
C ASP A 140 -1.90 4.39 -5.85
N LEU A 141 -1.65 3.62 -4.78
CA LEU A 141 -0.33 3.48 -4.15
C LEU A 141 -0.09 2.03 -3.73
N ILE A 142 1.02 1.46 -4.12
CA ILE A 142 1.51 0.18 -3.58
C ILE A 142 2.75 0.45 -2.74
N VAL A 143 2.73 0.03 -1.47
CA VAL A 143 3.87 0.10 -0.56
C VAL A 143 4.49 -1.26 -0.42
N LEU A 144 5.75 -1.41 -0.82
CA LEU A 144 6.53 -2.61 -0.57
C LEU A 144 7.10 -2.52 0.84
N THR A 145 6.56 -3.34 1.73
CA THR A 145 6.94 -3.31 3.15
C THR A 145 8.02 -4.33 3.46
N GLY A 146 9.18 -3.83 3.79
CA GLY A 146 10.30 -4.65 4.27
C GLY A 146 10.07 -5.08 5.71
N ASN A 147 9.34 -6.19 5.92
CA ASN A 147 9.14 -6.78 7.24
C ASN A 147 10.19 -7.88 7.50
N PRO A 148 11.19 -7.63 8.38
CA PRO A 148 12.23 -8.62 8.66
C PRO A 148 11.68 -9.90 9.30
N GLY A 149 10.56 -9.81 10.02
CA GLY A 149 9.88 -10.97 10.60
C GLY A 149 9.35 -11.94 9.55
N ASN A 150 9.16 -11.49 8.31
CA ASN A 150 8.75 -12.30 7.16
C ASN A 150 9.94 -12.67 6.25
N GLY A 151 11.19 -12.47 6.70
CA GLY A 151 12.39 -12.81 5.94
C GLY A 151 12.66 -11.89 4.75
N VAL A 152 12.14 -10.66 4.78
CA VAL A 152 12.34 -9.69 3.68
C VAL A 152 13.73 -9.07 3.77
N SER A 153 14.52 -9.20 2.69
CA SER A 153 15.79 -8.52 2.51
C SER A 153 15.69 -7.31 1.56
N ASN A 154 16.74 -6.48 1.54
CA ASN A 154 16.82 -5.37 0.59
C ASN A 154 16.82 -5.84 -0.87
N GLU A 155 17.48 -6.97 -1.15
CA GLU A 155 17.53 -7.57 -2.49
C GLU A 155 16.12 -7.95 -2.95
N LEU A 156 15.32 -8.59 -2.09
CA LEU A 156 13.94 -8.96 -2.41
C LEU A 156 13.07 -7.71 -2.67
N ILE A 157 13.27 -6.62 -1.92
CA ILE A 157 12.58 -5.35 -2.17
C ILE A 157 12.97 -4.81 -3.56
N VAL A 158 14.27 -4.77 -3.88
CA VAL A 158 14.77 -4.26 -5.17
C VAL A 158 14.28 -5.11 -6.35
N GLU A 159 14.30 -6.43 -6.23
CA GLU A 159 13.79 -7.33 -7.27
C GLU A 159 12.29 -7.14 -7.48
N SER A 160 11.50 -7.14 -6.40
CA SER A 160 10.06 -6.92 -6.49
C SER A 160 9.71 -5.53 -7.05
N LEU A 161 10.46 -4.47 -6.69
CA LEU A 161 10.27 -3.14 -7.24
C LEU A 161 10.46 -3.11 -8.75
N LYS A 162 11.52 -3.74 -9.27
CA LYS A 162 11.79 -3.80 -10.72
C LYS A 162 10.65 -4.49 -11.46
N ASP A 163 10.20 -5.64 -10.97
CA ASP A 163 9.14 -6.41 -11.61
C ASP A 163 7.79 -5.66 -11.57
N ILE A 164 7.45 -5.08 -10.42
CA ILE A 164 6.21 -4.31 -10.24
C ILE A 164 6.25 -3.00 -11.03
N SER A 165 7.37 -2.30 -11.02
CA SER A 165 7.55 -1.06 -11.80
C SER A 165 7.41 -1.31 -13.30
N ALA A 166 7.94 -2.42 -13.80
CA ALA A 166 7.77 -2.80 -15.19
C ALA A 166 6.30 -3.11 -15.55
N ALA A 167 5.52 -3.65 -14.59
CA ALA A 167 4.14 -4.04 -14.83
C ALA A 167 3.13 -2.90 -14.68
N VAL A 168 3.30 -2.02 -13.67
CA VAL A 168 2.30 -1.00 -13.29
C VAL A 168 2.90 0.35 -12.95
N GLY A 169 4.19 0.56 -13.14
CA GLY A 169 4.88 1.78 -12.74
C GLY A 169 4.42 3.05 -13.46
N ASP A 170 3.69 2.94 -14.55
CA ASP A 170 3.04 4.06 -15.24
C ASP A 170 1.64 4.39 -14.70
N ARG A 171 1.04 3.50 -13.91
CA ARG A 171 -0.35 3.56 -13.44
C ARG A 171 -0.47 3.87 -11.95
N VAL A 172 0.40 3.28 -11.13
CA VAL A 172 0.31 3.28 -9.66
C VAL A 172 1.58 3.85 -9.07
N MET A 173 1.46 4.66 -8.02
CA MET A 173 2.60 5.12 -7.24
C MET A 173 3.22 3.93 -6.50
N LEU A 174 4.56 3.86 -6.49
CA LEU A 174 5.30 2.82 -5.78
C LEU A 174 6.10 3.44 -4.64
N ALA A 175 5.88 2.94 -3.44
CA ALA A 175 6.68 3.29 -2.27
C ALA A 175 7.38 2.05 -1.73
N ALA A 176 8.54 2.23 -1.13
CA ALA A 176 9.24 1.16 -0.45
C ALA A 176 9.78 1.63 0.90
N GLY A 177 9.72 0.76 1.89
CA GLY A 177 10.21 1.06 3.23
C GLY A 177 10.59 -0.18 3.99
N LYS A 178 11.40 0.02 5.03
CA LYS A 178 11.82 -1.04 5.96
C LYS A 178 11.20 -0.81 7.32
N MET A 179 10.65 -1.86 7.88
CA MET A 179 10.23 -1.84 9.27
C MET A 179 11.45 -2.05 10.19
N HIS A 180 11.50 -1.27 11.26
CA HIS A 180 12.43 -1.54 12.35
C HIS A 180 11.96 -2.80 13.10
N ALA A 181 12.81 -3.82 13.17
CA ALA A 181 12.50 -5.05 13.89
C ALA A 181 13.52 -5.27 15.01
N SER A 182 13.29 -4.62 16.14
CA SER A 182 14.09 -4.86 17.36
C SER A 182 14.00 -6.34 17.75
N GLY A 183 15.17 -6.97 17.90
CA GLY A 183 15.27 -8.36 18.35
C GLY A 183 15.22 -9.43 17.26
N VAL A 184 15.11 -9.06 15.99
CA VAL A 184 15.29 -9.98 14.85
C VAL A 184 16.74 -9.95 14.41
N ALA A 185 17.45 -11.05 14.58
CA ALA A 185 18.85 -11.19 14.11
C ALA A 185 18.88 -11.46 12.61
N GLY A 186 19.78 -10.77 11.89
CA GLY A 186 20.04 -11.01 10.48
C GLY A 186 20.05 -9.74 9.63
N GLU A 187 20.41 -9.88 8.36
CA GLU A 187 20.43 -8.78 7.40
C GLU A 187 19.06 -8.11 7.28
N GLY A 188 19.03 -6.81 7.48
CA GLY A 188 17.81 -6.00 7.38
C GLY A 188 16.89 -6.04 8.62
N GLY A 189 17.09 -6.98 9.55
CA GLY A 189 16.25 -7.12 10.73
C GLY A 189 16.44 -6.02 11.77
N GLU A 190 17.63 -5.50 11.88
CA GLU A 190 18.01 -4.53 12.93
C GLU A 190 18.22 -3.12 12.37
N GLN A 191 18.18 -2.94 11.05
CA GLN A 191 18.57 -1.69 10.43
C GLN A 191 17.36 -0.90 9.94
N ILE A 192 17.29 0.34 10.36
CA ILE A 192 16.49 1.37 9.70
C ILE A 192 17.06 1.57 8.29
N MET A 193 16.20 1.92 7.34
CA MET A 193 16.61 2.24 5.98
C MET A 193 17.72 3.30 5.97
N THR A 194 18.81 3.00 5.28
CA THR A 194 19.91 3.95 5.06
C THR A 194 19.67 4.80 3.81
N PRO A 195 20.38 5.93 3.62
CA PRO A 195 20.33 6.68 2.37
C PRO A 195 20.68 5.84 1.13
N ALA A 196 21.61 4.88 1.26
CA ALA A 196 21.98 3.98 0.17
C ALA A 196 20.85 3.00 -0.18
N ASP A 197 20.11 2.50 0.82
CA ASP A 197 18.92 1.68 0.58
C ASP A 197 17.86 2.48 -0.16
N ALA A 198 17.59 3.73 0.27
CA ALA A 198 16.63 4.61 -0.39
C ALA A 198 17.00 4.87 -1.86
N GLU A 199 18.29 5.15 -2.14
CA GLU A 199 18.78 5.33 -3.50
C GLU A 199 18.59 4.05 -4.34
N ALA A 200 18.89 2.89 -3.79
CA ALA A 200 18.70 1.61 -4.47
C ALA A 200 17.22 1.35 -4.80
N PHE A 201 16.30 1.67 -3.88
CA PHE A 201 14.86 1.51 -4.09
C PHE A 201 14.33 2.48 -5.16
N MET A 202 14.80 3.73 -5.16
CA MET A 202 14.45 4.70 -6.21
C MET A 202 14.95 4.27 -7.58
N VAL A 203 16.20 3.78 -7.68
CA VAL A 203 16.75 3.24 -8.94
C VAL A 203 15.98 2.01 -9.40
N ALA A 204 15.42 1.22 -8.49
CA ALA A 204 14.60 0.05 -8.81
C ALA A 204 13.16 0.39 -9.21
N GLY A 205 12.71 1.64 -9.04
CA GLY A 205 11.41 2.12 -9.51
C GLY A 205 10.47 2.64 -8.43
N ALA A 206 10.93 2.82 -7.18
CA ALA A 206 10.14 3.52 -6.17
C ALA A 206 10.01 5.01 -6.51
N ASP A 207 8.83 5.56 -6.27
CA ASP A 207 8.54 7.00 -6.41
C ASP A 207 8.67 7.73 -5.06
N ILE A 208 8.48 6.97 -3.96
CA ILE A 208 8.47 7.47 -2.57
C ILE A 208 9.25 6.49 -1.69
#